data_af328de0f39e50c5535ce40f0c8783d0
#
_entry.id   af328de0f39e50c5535ce40f0c8783d0
#
_cell.length_a   1.000
_cell.length_b   1.000
_cell.length_c   1.000
_cell.angle_alpha   90.00
_cell.angle_beta   90.00
_cell.angle_gamma   90.00
#
_symmetry.space_group_name_H-M   'P 1'
#
loop_
_entity.id
_entity.type
_entity.pdbx_description
1 polymer ?
#
loop_
_entity_poly.entity_id
_entity_poly.type
_entity_poly.pdbx_seq_one_letter_code
_entity_poly.pdbx_strand_id
1 'polypeptide(L)'
;MALTDLIDKSGPADAISLSWKLFGNGMRRHYEDLPLTEQFFHCAPENIYTNYRGAGIKTLYRNNGTFHRMGVHRPFMRVNAQAADDAPSPYDDITWRDAGGNAVDA
;
A
#
# COMPACT_ATOMS: atom_id res chain seq x y z
N MET A 1 -16.32 4.19 5.72
CA MET A 1 -16.16 2.93 4.95
C MET A 1 -15.64 1.85 5.91
N ALA A 2 -16.33 0.74 6.00
CA ALA A 2 -15.83 -0.39 6.78
C ALA A 2 -14.71 -1.12 6.02
N LEU A 3 -13.86 -1.84 6.75
CA LEU A 3 -12.79 -2.63 6.14
C LEU A 3 -13.31 -3.68 5.17
N THR A 4 -14.46 -4.29 5.49
CA THR A 4 -15.12 -5.25 4.61
C THR A 4 -15.56 -4.64 3.29
N ASP A 5 -15.98 -3.36 3.28
CA ASP A 5 -16.33 -2.66 2.05
C ASP A 5 -15.12 -2.47 1.13
N LEU A 6 -13.97 -2.18 1.71
CA LEU A 6 -12.72 -2.06 0.96
C LEU A 6 -12.34 -3.39 0.32
N ILE A 7 -12.43 -4.48 1.08
CA ILE A 7 -12.12 -5.83 0.59
C ILE A 7 -13.07 -6.22 -0.55
N ASP A 8 -14.36 -5.96 -0.39
CA ASP A 8 -15.36 -6.25 -1.42
C ASP A 8 -15.13 -5.42 -2.69
N LYS A 9 -14.78 -4.15 -2.54
CA LYS A 9 -14.55 -3.24 -3.66
C LYS A 9 -13.30 -3.61 -4.46
N SER A 10 -12.23 -4.02 -3.79
CA SER A 10 -10.99 -4.40 -4.47
C SER A 10 -11.07 -5.77 -5.14
N GLY A 11 -12.09 -6.58 -4.80
CA GLY A 11 -12.26 -7.94 -5.28
C GLY A 11 -11.37 -8.95 -4.56
N PRO A 12 -11.46 -10.23 -4.91
CA PRO A 12 -10.62 -11.26 -4.30
C PRO A 12 -9.14 -10.95 -4.53
N ALA A 13 -8.38 -10.82 -3.46
CA ALA A 13 -6.96 -10.52 -3.52
C ALA A 13 -6.22 -11.15 -2.35
N ASP A 14 -4.96 -11.48 -2.56
CA ASP A 14 -4.06 -11.91 -1.50
C ASP A 14 -3.50 -10.69 -0.74
N ALA A 15 -3.32 -9.58 -1.44
CA ALA A 15 -2.86 -8.33 -0.88
C ALA A 15 -3.52 -7.13 -1.56
N ILE A 16 -3.77 -6.09 -0.77
CA ILE A 16 -4.35 -4.82 -1.23
C ILE A 16 -3.44 -3.69 -0.78
N SER A 17 -2.91 -2.94 -1.74
CA SER A 17 -2.07 -1.77 -1.46
C SER A 17 -2.92 -0.51 -1.32
N LEU A 18 -2.66 0.23 -0.25
CA LEU A 18 -3.29 1.50 0.03
C LEU A 18 -2.24 2.60 -0.10
N SER A 19 -2.47 3.54 -0.99
CA SER A 19 -1.57 4.68 -1.18
C SER A 19 -1.78 5.71 -0.10
N TRP A 20 -0.67 6.28 0.37
CA TRP A 20 -0.73 7.40 1.30
C TRP A 20 -1.17 8.68 0.57
N LYS A 21 -1.72 9.58 1.36
CA LYS A 21 -1.83 10.99 0.97
C LYS A 21 -0.92 11.80 1.88
N LEU A 22 -0.04 12.60 1.27
CA LEU A 22 0.81 13.52 2.02
C LEU A 22 0.06 14.82 2.28
N PHE A 23 0.01 15.23 3.52
CA PHE A 23 -0.58 16.49 3.94
C PHE A 23 0.52 17.47 4.31
N GLY A 24 0.43 18.69 3.80
CA GLY A 24 1.32 19.76 4.15
C GLY A 24 0.85 20.51 5.40
N ASN A 25 1.70 21.42 5.87
CA ASN A 25 1.39 22.22 7.06
C ASN A 25 0.38 23.34 6.81
N GLY A 26 -0.05 23.57 5.56
CA GLY A 26 -0.97 24.64 5.21
C GLY A 26 -0.45 26.02 5.57
N MET A 27 0.89 26.21 5.54
CA MET A 27 1.59 27.43 5.96
C MET A 27 1.47 27.75 7.46
N ARG A 28 1.07 26.78 8.27
CA ARG A 28 1.07 26.92 9.73
C ARG A 28 2.50 26.88 10.26
N ARG A 29 2.83 27.81 11.15
CA ARG A 29 4.19 27.96 11.71
C ARG A 29 4.26 27.71 13.20
N HIS A 30 3.12 27.60 13.87
CA HIS A 30 3.03 27.48 15.32
C HIS A 30 2.17 26.28 15.70
N TYR A 31 2.49 25.69 16.83
CA TYR A 31 1.69 24.63 17.42
C TYR A 31 0.30 25.15 17.80
N GLU A 32 -0.72 24.37 17.50
CA GLU A 32 -2.09 24.57 17.96
C GLU A 32 -2.59 23.28 18.61
N ASP A 33 -3.30 23.39 19.70
CA ASP A 33 -3.86 22.25 20.42
C ASP A 33 -5.20 21.82 19.80
N LEU A 34 -5.11 21.31 18.58
CA LEU A 34 -6.24 20.81 17.79
C LEU A 34 -5.91 19.44 17.23
N PRO A 35 -6.92 18.59 16.95
CA PRO A 35 -6.69 17.34 16.22
C PRO A 35 -5.94 17.59 14.92
N LEU A 36 -5.05 16.65 14.53
CA LEU A 36 -4.24 16.79 13.31
C LEU A 36 -5.10 16.94 12.06
N THR A 37 -6.24 16.27 12.01
CA THR A 37 -7.17 16.34 10.88
C THR A 37 -7.83 17.70 10.74
N GLU A 38 -7.90 18.49 11.81
CA GLU A 38 -8.43 19.85 11.79
C GLU A 38 -7.35 20.88 11.44
N GLN A 39 -6.08 20.55 11.69
CA GLN A 39 -4.95 21.44 11.40
C GLN A 39 -4.42 21.27 9.98
N PHE A 40 -4.30 20.02 9.51
CA PHE A 40 -3.61 19.67 8.27
C PHE A 40 -4.61 19.01 7.32
N PHE A 41 -5.25 19.80 6.47
CA PHE A 41 -6.26 19.34 5.53
C PHE A 41 -5.92 19.62 4.06
N HIS A 42 -4.73 20.17 3.78
CA HIS A 42 -4.23 20.33 2.42
C HIS A 42 -3.34 19.16 2.06
N CYS A 43 -3.74 18.35 1.10
CA CYS A 43 -2.98 17.19 0.67
C CYS A 43 -2.34 17.41 -0.70
N ALA A 44 -1.33 16.60 -1.00
CA ALA A 44 -0.71 16.58 -2.32
C ALA A 44 -1.71 16.11 -3.39
N PRO A 45 -1.55 16.55 -4.65
CA PRO A 45 -2.36 16.07 -5.77
C PRO A 45 -2.22 14.55 -5.94
N GLU A 46 -3.28 13.89 -6.38
CA GLU A 46 -3.28 12.44 -6.57
C GLU A 46 -2.20 11.96 -7.54
N ASN A 47 -1.91 12.72 -8.57
CA ASN A 47 -0.95 12.36 -9.61
C ASN A 47 0.51 12.48 -9.20
N ILE A 48 0.82 13.05 -8.03
CA ILE A 48 2.22 13.19 -7.58
C ILE A 48 2.91 11.84 -7.38
N TYR A 49 2.12 10.79 -7.17
CA TYR A 49 2.64 9.46 -6.87
C TYR A 49 2.88 8.59 -8.10
N THR A 50 2.43 9.00 -9.28
CA THR A 50 2.46 8.15 -10.48
C THR A 50 3.87 7.81 -10.94
N ASN A 51 4.85 8.67 -10.63
CA ASN A 51 6.23 8.50 -11.04
C ASN A 51 7.18 8.21 -9.87
N TYR A 52 6.65 8.00 -8.67
CA TYR A 52 7.46 7.84 -7.48
C TYR A 52 7.52 6.35 -7.08
N ARG A 53 8.62 5.70 -7.38
CA ARG A 53 8.83 4.29 -6.98
C ARG A 53 8.80 4.15 -5.48
N GLY A 54 7.92 3.30 -5.01
CA GLY A 54 7.81 3.00 -3.59
C GLY A 54 7.21 4.12 -2.76
N ALA A 55 6.64 5.13 -3.41
CA ALA A 55 5.96 6.18 -2.67
C ALA A 55 4.85 5.57 -1.85
N GLY A 56 4.99 5.72 -0.57
CA GLY A 56 3.99 5.67 0.44
C GLY A 56 2.83 4.70 0.27
N ILE A 57 3.10 3.40 0.34
CA ILE A 57 2.02 2.42 0.44
C ILE A 57 2.02 1.75 1.80
N LYS A 58 0.85 1.31 2.23
CA LYS A 58 0.66 0.30 3.26
C LYS A 58 -0.16 -0.82 2.67
N THR A 59 0.07 -2.04 3.10
CA THR A 59 -0.56 -3.21 2.50
C THR A 59 -1.37 -3.97 3.52
N LEU A 60 -2.61 -4.23 3.16
CA LEU A 60 -3.48 -5.19 3.83
C LEU A 60 -3.31 -6.53 3.12
N TYR A 61 -3.09 -7.62 3.83
CA TYR A 61 -2.92 -8.93 3.22
C TYR A 61 -3.67 -10.01 3.99
N ARG A 62 -3.96 -11.12 3.31
CA ARG A 62 -4.55 -12.29 3.96
C ARG A 62 -3.51 -13.00 4.81
N ASN A 63 -3.85 -13.22 6.07
CA ASN A 63 -2.99 -13.95 7.00
C ASN A 63 -3.30 -15.45 6.94
N ASN A 64 -3.00 -16.07 5.82
CA ASN A 64 -3.29 -17.50 5.54
C ASN A 64 -2.03 -18.32 5.25
N GLY A 65 -0.85 -17.81 5.59
CA GLY A 65 0.42 -18.48 5.35
C GLY A 65 1.03 -18.27 3.97
N THR A 66 0.36 -17.50 3.10
CA THR A 66 0.88 -17.19 1.76
C THR A 66 2.18 -16.37 1.83
N PHE A 67 2.24 -15.41 2.73
CA PHE A 67 3.40 -14.55 2.90
C PHE A 67 4.30 -15.05 4.04
N HIS A 68 5.61 -14.92 3.84
CA HIS A 68 6.62 -15.41 4.78
C HIS A 68 6.84 -14.43 5.95
N ARG A 69 6.87 -13.15 5.67
CA ARG A 69 7.09 -12.12 6.69
C ARG A 69 6.47 -10.79 6.29
N MET A 70 6.22 -9.93 7.27
CA MET A 70 5.73 -8.58 7.05
C MET A 70 6.90 -7.60 7.07
N GLY A 71 6.97 -6.74 6.05
CA GLY A 71 7.82 -5.56 6.03
C GLY A 71 7.07 -4.33 6.52
N VAL A 72 7.74 -3.18 6.48
CA VAL A 72 7.14 -1.91 6.93
C VAL A 72 5.97 -1.48 6.04
N HIS A 73 6.07 -1.76 4.76
CA HIS A 73 5.08 -1.31 3.76
C HIS A 73 4.34 -2.44 3.08
N ARG A 74 4.92 -3.62 3.03
CA ARG A 74 4.40 -4.75 2.27
C ARG A 74 4.82 -6.10 2.87
N PRO A 75 4.01 -7.14 2.67
CA PRO A 75 4.42 -8.50 3.02
C PRO A 75 5.42 -9.04 2.00
N PHE A 76 6.20 -10.04 2.41
CA PHE A 76 7.20 -10.68 1.58
C PHE A 76 6.97 -12.16 1.44
N MET A 77 7.19 -12.66 0.22
CA MET A 77 7.27 -14.09 -0.06
C MET A 77 8.65 -14.62 0.31
N ARG A 78 8.71 -15.93 0.55
CA ARG A 78 10.01 -16.61 0.68
C ARG A 78 10.67 -16.67 -0.68
N VAL A 79 11.90 -16.18 -0.77
CA VAL A 79 12.69 -16.16 -2.01
C VAL A 79 13.77 -17.22 -1.91
N ASN A 80 13.91 -18.04 -2.97
CA ASN A 80 15.01 -18.97 -3.09
C ASN A 80 16.24 -18.24 -3.65
N ALA A 81 17.22 -17.97 -2.80
CA ALA A 81 18.44 -17.27 -3.18
C ALA A 81 19.30 -18.03 -4.20
N GLN A 82 19.06 -19.33 -4.38
CA GLN A 82 19.76 -20.19 -5.34
C GLN A 82 18.99 -20.41 -6.64
N ALA A 83 17.81 -19.76 -6.78
CA ALA A 83 17.04 -19.85 -8.01
C ALA A 83 17.80 -19.22 -9.18
N ALA A 84 17.61 -19.75 -10.39
CA ALA A 84 18.17 -19.19 -11.60
C ALA A 84 17.58 -17.79 -11.87
N ASP A 85 18.32 -16.91 -12.57
CA ASP A 85 17.89 -15.55 -12.85
C ASP A 85 16.59 -15.48 -13.68
N ASP A 86 16.31 -16.53 -14.47
CA ASP A 86 15.11 -16.66 -15.29
C ASP A 86 13.97 -17.41 -14.57
N ALA A 87 14.16 -17.77 -13.30
CA ALA A 87 13.11 -18.44 -12.53
C ALA A 87 11.90 -17.52 -12.33
N PRO A 88 10.66 -18.06 -12.32
CA PRO A 88 9.48 -17.28 -12.03
C PRO A 88 9.57 -16.60 -10.67
N SER A 89 9.07 -15.37 -10.59
CA SER A 89 8.95 -14.67 -9.32
C SER A 89 7.97 -15.41 -8.40
N PRO A 90 8.27 -15.53 -7.10
CA PRO A 90 7.30 -16.10 -6.15
C PRO A 90 6.02 -15.29 -6.06
N TYR A 91 6.00 -14.06 -6.57
CA TYR A 91 4.84 -13.18 -6.58
C TYR A 91 3.94 -13.38 -7.80
N ASP A 92 4.33 -14.17 -8.80
CA ASP A 92 3.59 -14.32 -10.05
C ASP A 92 2.19 -14.92 -9.85
N ASP A 93 2.03 -15.81 -8.86
CA ASP A 93 0.75 -16.45 -8.53
C ASP A 93 -0.07 -15.66 -7.50
N ILE A 94 0.41 -14.49 -7.06
CA ILE A 94 -0.24 -13.68 -6.06
C ILE A 94 -1.16 -12.66 -6.73
N THR A 95 -2.40 -12.60 -6.29
CA THR A 95 -3.32 -11.55 -6.69
C THR A 95 -3.11 -10.33 -5.80
N TRP A 96 -2.48 -9.31 -6.37
CA TRP A 96 -2.20 -8.06 -5.68
C TRP A 96 -2.93 -6.92 -6.35
N ARG A 97 -3.74 -6.18 -5.59
CA ARG A 97 -4.58 -5.12 -6.13
C ARG A 97 -4.39 -3.83 -5.34
N ASP A 98 -4.74 -2.71 -5.98
CA ASP A 98 -4.91 -1.45 -5.25
C ASP A 98 -6.33 -1.33 -4.69
N ALA A 99 -6.62 -0.23 -3.99
CA ALA A 99 -7.93 0.01 -3.38
C ALA A 99 -9.05 0.15 -4.41
N GLY A 100 -8.72 0.44 -5.65
CA GLY A 100 -9.69 0.52 -6.76
C GLY A 100 -9.93 -0.81 -7.48
N GLY A 101 -9.24 -1.87 -7.09
CA GLY A 101 -9.35 -3.20 -7.70
C GLY A 101 -8.43 -3.42 -8.90
N ASN A 102 -7.49 -2.49 -9.18
CA ASN A 102 -6.54 -2.63 -10.27
C ASN A 102 -5.38 -3.52 -9.88
N ALA A 103 -4.84 -4.27 -10.84
CA ALA A 103 -3.67 -5.09 -10.61
C ALA A 103 -2.44 -4.23 -10.26
N VAL A 104 -1.63 -4.72 -9.33
CA VAL A 104 -0.39 -4.10 -8.89
C VAL A 104 0.76 -5.05 -9.14
N ASP A 105 1.85 -4.56 -9.70
CA ASP A 105 3.09 -5.32 -9.83
C ASP A 105 3.78 -5.44 -8.47
N ALA A 106 4.08 -6.65 -8.09
CA ALA A 106 4.67 -6.95 -6.78
C ALA A 106 6.19 -6.67 -6.72
#